data_4e1b0e7d5eaabef8e9a64f4ceae51b71
#
_entry.id   4e1b0e7d5eaabef8e9a64f4ceae51b71
#
_cell.length_a   1.000
_cell.length_b   1.000
_cell.length_c   1.000
_cell.angle_alpha   90.00
_cell.angle_beta   90.00
_cell.angle_gamma   90.00
#
_symmetry.space_group_name_H-M   'P 1'
#
loop_
_entity.id
_entity.type
_entity.pdbx_description
1 polymer ?
#
loop_
_entity_poly.entity_id
_entity_poly.type
_entity_poly.pdbx_seq_one_letter_code
_entity_poly.pdbx_strand_id
1 'polypeptide(L)'
;MMLIDTYLDKSKIQGVGVFAKENAKKGERIKEVRPEFEIEFNSENLPKMPLSLAKFIDTHSYERALGSTTLVVGIDNEKYMNHSEDPSVDDDGIALKDIKIGDEITIDYKDFDDSIKSWLT
;
A
#
# COMPACT_ATOMS: atom_id res chain seq x y z
N MET A 1 -8.08 0.66 1.02
CA MET A 1 -8.99 0.39 -0.12
C MET A 1 -8.94 1.56 -1.09
N MET A 2 -8.80 1.26 -2.38
CA MET A 2 -8.79 2.28 -3.43
C MET A 2 -10.22 2.74 -3.71
N LEU A 3 -10.41 4.05 -3.88
CA LEU A 3 -11.71 4.66 -4.22
C LEU A 3 -11.84 4.99 -5.70
N ILE A 4 -10.75 4.87 -6.46
CA ILE A 4 -10.74 5.03 -7.92
C ILE A 4 -10.38 3.71 -8.56
N ASP A 5 -10.75 3.55 -9.82
CA ASP A 5 -10.40 2.35 -10.57
C ASP A 5 -8.90 2.32 -10.87
N THR A 6 -8.29 1.15 -10.72
CA THR A 6 -6.85 0.95 -10.88
C THR A 6 -6.56 -0.33 -11.63
N TYR A 7 -5.33 -0.46 -12.11
CA TYR A 7 -4.83 -1.69 -12.69
C TYR A 7 -3.38 -1.92 -12.26
N LEU A 8 -2.94 -3.15 -12.36
CA LEU A 8 -1.55 -3.53 -12.05
C LEU A 8 -0.74 -3.60 -13.33
N ASP A 9 0.48 -3.10 -13.28
CA ASP A 9 1.41 -3.19 -14.39
C ASP A 9 2.83 -3.16 -13.85
N LYS A 10 3.79 -3.43 -14.72
CA LYS A 10 5.21 -3.35 -14.37
C LYS A 10 5.55 -1.92 -13.94
N SER A 11 6.15 -1.80 -12.77
CA SER A 11 6.57 -0.52 -12.21
C SER A 11 7.99 -0.16 -12.62
N LYS A 12 8.25 1.12 -12.84
CA LYS A 12 9.62 1.63 -13.00
C LYS A 12 10.36 1.70 -11.67
N ILE A 13 9.63 1.63 -10.55
CA ILE A 13 10.21 1.70 -9.22
C ILE A 13 10.65 0.31 -8.78
N GLN A 14 9.72 -0.63 -8.72
CA GLN A 14 9.99 -1.99 -8.29
C GLN A 14 8.83 -2.91 -8.68
N GLY A 15 9.13 -4.05 -9.29
CA GLY A 15 8.17 -5.11 -9.57
C GLY A 15 6.87 -4.63 -10.20
N VAL A 16 5.77 -4.97 -9.55
CA VAL A 16 4.42 -4.55 -9.96
C VAL A 16 4.03 -3.29 -9.18
N GLY A 17 3.34 -2.37 -9.84
CA GLY A 17 2.79 -1.17 -9.23
C GLY A 17 1.31 -1.02 -9.52
N VAL A 18 0.70 -0.03 -8.88
CA VAL A 18 -0.71 0.32 -9.04
C VAL A 18 -0.80 1.56 -9.92
N PHE A 19 -1.58 1.47 -10.98
CA PHE A 19 -1.73 2.56 -11.95
C PHE A 19 -3.18 3.02 -12.01
N ALA A 20 -3.37 4.32 -12.19
CA ALA A 20 -4.70 4.90 -12.28
C ALA A 20 -5.39 4.49 -13.58
N LYS A 21 -6.65 4.06 -13.47
CA LYS A 21 -7.51 3.75 -14.61
C LYS A 21 -8.57 4.83 -14.82
N GLU A 22 -8.58 5.83 -13.95
CA GLU A 22 -9.39 7.05 -14.07
C GLU A 22 -8.61 8.24 -13.51
N ASN A 23 -9.01 9.44 -13.91
CA ASN A 23 -8.35 10.65 -13.44
C ASN A 23 -8.83 11.05 -12.05
N ALA A 24 -7.95 11.66 -11.27
CA ALA A 24 -8.27 12.28 -9.99
C ALA A 24 -7.54 13.60 -9.87
N LYS A 25 -8.12 14.54 -9.13
CA LYS A 25 -7.53 15.87 -8.93
C LYS A 25 -6.84 15.92 -7.57
N LYS A 26 -5.81 16.75 -7.48
CA LYS A 26 -5.19 17.09 -6.21
C LYS A 26 -6.26 17.48 -5.20
N GLY A 27 -6.18 16.89 -4.00
CA GLY A 27 -7.14 17.13 -2.93
C GLY A 27 -8.29 16.13 -2.87
N GLU A 28 -8.49 15.30 -3.89
CA GLU A 28 -9.49 14.25 -3.84
C GLU A 28 -9.03 13.12 -2.95
N ARG A 29 -9.98 12.50 -2.24
CA ARG A 29 -9.71 11.27 -1.51
C ARG A 29 -9.75 10.12 -2.51
N ILE A 30 -8.64 9.40 -2.63
CA ILE A 30 -8.55 8.27 -3.57
C ILE A 30 -8.31 6.93 -2.89
N LYS A 31 -8.09 6.93 -1.59
CA LYS A 31 -8.06 5.70 -0.81
C LYS A 31 -8.55 5.96 0.61
N GLU A 32 -9.06 4.94 1.26
CA GLU A 32 -9.45 5.01 2.67
C GLU A 32 -9.25 3.66 3.35
N VAL A 33 -9.14 3.70 4.69
CA VAL A 33 -9.04 2.49 5.50
C VAL A 33 -10.45 1.97 5.74
N ARG A 34 -10.69 0.72 5.32
CA ARG A 34 -11.95 -0.01 5.51
C ARG A 34 -11.66 -1.39 6.09
N PRO A 35 -11.74 -1.56 7.42
CA PRO A 35 -11.40 -2.84 8.05
C PRO A 35 -12.16 -4.04 7.49
N GLU A 36 -13.38 -3.86 7.03
CA GLU A 36 -14.19 -4.93 6.44
C GLU A 36 -13.63 -5.47 5.12
N PHE A 37 -12.69 -4.74 4.50
CA PHE A 37 -12.01 -5.16 3.26
C PHE A 37 -10.53 -5.47 3.50
N GLU A 38 -10.18 -5.81 4.73
CA GLU A 38 -8.81 -6.12 5.13
C GLU A 38 -8.75 -7.46 5.84
N ILE A 39 -7.60 -8.12 5.75
CA ILE A 39 -7.34 -9.37 6.47
C ILE A 39 -6.24 -9.10 7.49
N GLU A 40 -6.47 -9.51 8.73
CA GLU A 40 -5.50 -9.34 9.79
C GLU A 40 -4.74 -10.64 10.06
N PHE A 41 -3.45 -10.49 10.37
CA PHE A 41 -2.55 -11.57 10.72
C PHE A 41 -1.77 -11.19 11.96
N ASN A 42 -1.45 -12.18 12.81
CA ASN A 42 -0.53 -11.98 13.91
C ASN A 42 0.89 -12.28 13.40
N SER A 43 1.80 -11.31 13.52
CA SER A 43 3.18 -11.46 13.04
C SER A 43 3.92 -12.63 13.70
N GLU A 44 3.54 -13.03 14.90
CA GLU A 44 4.13 -14.17 15.60
C GLU A 44 3.82 -15.51 14.91
N ASN A 45 2.80 -15.55 14.06
CA ASN A 45 2.41 -16.74 13.32
C ASN A 45 3.14 -16.88 11.97
N LEU A 46 3.85 -15.85 11.51
CA LEU A 46 4.54 -15.90 10.22
C LEU A 46 5.55 -17.06 10.11
N PRO A 47 6.37 -17.36 11.16
CA PRO A 47 7.31 -18.48 11.08
C PRO A 47 6.64 -19.85 10.94
N LYS A 48 5.35 -19.95 11.25
CA LYS A 48 4.58 -21.20 11.17
C LYS A 48 3.92 -21.39 9.81
N MET A 49 4.00 -20.41 8.93
CA MET A 49 3.37 -20.41 7.61
C MET A 49 4.35 -20.93 6.55
N PRO A 50 3.82 -21.39 5.39
CA PRO A 50 4.69 -21.63 4.24
C PRO A 50 5.50 -20.37 3.92
N LEU A 51 6.77 -20.55 3.58
CA LEU A 51 7.70 -19.42 3.40
C LEU A 51 7.20 -18.39 2.40
N SER A 52 6.63 -18.82 1.27
CA SER A 52 6.13 -17.89 0.24
C SER A 52 4.98 -17.05 0.75
N LEU A 53 4.08 -17.62 1.56
CA LEU A 53 2.97 -16.90 2.16
C LEU A 53 3.47 -15.89 3.20
N ALA A 54 4.39 -16.33 4.07
CA ALA A 54 4.97 -15.44 5.08
C ALA A 54 5.65 -14.23 4.43
N LYS A 55 6.41 -14.46 3.36
CA LYS A 55 7.06 -13.37 2.60
C LYS A 55 6.06 -12.44 1.96
N PHE A 56 4.97 -12.98 1.41
CA PHE A 56 3.92 -12.15 0.80
C PHE A 56 3.28 -11.24 1.85
N ILE A 57 2.89 -11.79 2.99
CA ILE A 57 2.29 -11.02 4.08
C ILE A 57 3.27 -9.96 4.58
N ASP A 58 4.51 -10.34 4.82
CA ASP A 58 5.53 -9.41 5.30
C ASP A 58 5.76 -8.24 4.32
N THR A 59 5.77 -8.54 3.02
CA THR A 59 5.99 -7.54 1.97
C THR A 59 4.80 -6.59 1.77
N HIS A 60 3.57 -7.11 1.87
CA HIS A 60 2.37 -6.38 1.46
C HIS A 60 1.47 -5.94 2.61
N SER A 61 1.89 -6.17 3.85
CA SER A 61 1.13 -5.77 5.02
C SER A 61 1.64 -4.45 5.59
N TYR A 62 0.83 -3.86 6.44
CA TYR A 62 1.24 -2.78 7.34
C TYR A 62 0.80 -3.11 8.76
N GLU A 63 1.46 -2.51 9.75
CA GLU A 63 1.06 -2.70 11.14
C GLU A 63 -0.23 -1.91 11.41
N ARG A 64 -1.18 -2.53 12.12
CA ARG A 64 -2.44 -1.86 12.50
C ARG A 64 -2.17 -0.60 13.31
N ALA A 65 -1.17 -0.64 14.16
CA ALA A 65 -0.64 0.49 14.90
C ALA A 65 0.86 0.29 15.02
N LEU A 66 1.64 1.36 15.13
CA LEU A 66 3.10 1.28 15.26
C LEU A 66 3.49 0.36 16.43
N GLY A 67 4.32 -0.63 16.15
CA GLY A 67 4.78 -1.61 17.14
C GLY A 67 3.78 -2.72 17.44
N SER A 68 2.63 -2.76 16.77
CA SER A 68 1.63 -3.81 16.93
C SER A 68 2.10 -5.11 16.28
N THR A 69 1.69 -6.24 16.89
CA THR A 69 1.86 -7.56 16.26
C THR A 69 0.78 -7.87 15.23
N THR A 70 -0.23 -7.01 15.09
CA THR A 70 -1.29 -7.17 14.09
C THR A 70 -0.86 -6.57 12.76
N LEU A 71 -0.72 -7.43 11.76
CA LEU A 71 -0.43 -7.05 10.38
C LEU A 71 -1.72 -7.06 9.56
N VAL A 72 -1.83 -6.13 8.63
CA VAL A 72 -3.04 -5.94 7.82
C VAL A 72 -2.69 -6.01 6.34
N VAL A 73 -3.44 -6.80 5.59
CA VAL A 73 -3.35 -6.87 4.13
C VAL A 73 -4.72 -6.52 3.55
N GLY A 74 -4.78 -5.49 2.73
CA GLY A 74 -5.99 -5.14 1.99
C GLY A 74 -6.27 -6.13 0.86
N ILE A 75 -7.54 -6.30 0.50
CA ILE A 75 -7.93 -7.29 -0.52
C ILE A 75 -7.87 -6.75 -1.95
N ASP A 76 -7.69 -5.45 -2.14
CA ASP A 76 -7.64 -4.85 -3.46
C ASP A 76 -6.20 -4.53 -3.90
N ASN A 77 -6.04 -3.74 -4.97
CA ASN A 77 -4.73 -3.42 -5.53
C ASN A 77 -3.85 -2.56 -4.62
N GLU A 78 -4.42 -1.93 -3.60
CA GLU A 78 -3.68 -1.04 -2.70
C GLU A 78 -2.40 -1.67 -2.14
N LYS A 79 -2.43 -2.98 -1.85
CA LYS A 79 -1.27 -3.69 -1.29
C LYS A 79 -0.03 -3.69 -2.19
N TYR A 80 -0.18 -3.34 -3.46
CA TYR A 80 0.92 -3.29 -4.43
C TYR A 80 1.46 -1.89 -4.66
N MET A 81 1.00 -0.89 -3.89
CA MET A 81 1.51 0.48 -4.04
C MET A 81 2.97 0.55 -3.66
N ASN A 82 3.78 1.11 -4.54
CA ASN A 82 5.20 1.29 -4.32
C ASN A 82 5.50 2.58 -3.54
N HIS A 83 6.68 2.59 -2.93
CA HIS A 83 7.20 3.76 -2.22
C HIS A 83 7.73 4.81 -3.20
N SER A 84 7.48 6.07 -2.90
CA SER A 84 8.14 7.20 -3.54
C SER A 84 8.34 8.30 -2.49
N GLU A 85 9.47 9.01 -2.59
CA GLU A 85 9.71 10.20 -1.76
C GLU A 85 8.93 11.40 -2.29
N ASP A 86 8.39 11.31 -3.53
CA ASP A 86 7.47 12.28 -4.12
C ASP A 86 6.13 11.54 -4.40
N PRO A 87 5.38 11.19 -3.33
CA PRO A 87 4.22 10.34 -3.48
C PRO A 87 3.04 11.07 -4.12
N SER A 88 2.16 10.31 -4.76
CA SER A 88 0.93 10.85 -5.33
C SER A 88 -0.20 10.93 -4.29
N VAL A 89 -0.08 10.21 -3.17
CA VAL A 89 -1.13 10.12 -2.14
C VAL A 89 -0.48 10.24 -0.76
N ASP A 90 -1.14 10.97 0.15
CA ASP A 90 -0.70 11.04 1.53
C ASP A 90 -1.24 9.88 2.38
N ASP A 91 -0.89 9.86 3.67
CA ASP A 91 -1.30 8.80 4.60
C ASP A 91 -2.81 8.81 4.89
N ASP A 92 -3.48 9.92 4.68
CA ASP A 92 -4.94 10.03 4.81
C ASP A 92 -5.70 9.58 3.55
N GLY A 93 -4.98 9.27 2.48
CA GLY A 93 -5.59 8.85 1.22
C GLY A 93 -5.96 9.98 0.28
N ILE A 94 -5.43 11.18 0.52
CA ILE A 94 -5.71 12.37 -0.27
C ILE A 94 -4.64 12.52 -1.37
N ALA A 95 -5.08 12.78 -2.59
CA ALA A 95 -4.16 13.01 -3.71
C ALA A 95 -3.34 14.27 -3.47
N LEU A 96 -2.02 14.15 -3.54
CA LEU A 96 -1.07 15.26 -3.36
C LEU A 96 -0.80 16.01 -4.64
N LYS A 97 -1.23 15.46 -5.76
CA LYS A 97 -1.09 16.04 -7.10
C LYS A 97 -2.22 15.50 -7.98
N ASP A 98 -2.39 16.11 -9.15
CA ASP A 98 -3.32 15.57 -10.14
C ASP A 98 -2.83 14.20 -10.60
N ILE A 99 -3.74 13.25 -10.70
CA ILE A 99 -3.46 11.88 -11.14
C ILE A 99 -4.19 11.66 -12.46
N LYS A 100 -3.46 11.22 -13.46
CA LYS A 100 -4.01 10.94 -14.80
C LYS A 100 -4.00 9.44 -15.05
N ILE A 101 -4.91 9.00 -15.90
CA ILE A 101 -4.91 7.60 -16.38
C ILE A 101 -3.51 7.22 -16.83
N GLY A 102 -3.01 6.10 -16.31
CA GLY A 102 -1.67 5.60 -16.59
C GLY A 102 -0.59 6.05 -15.62
N ASP A 103 -0.88 6.97 -14.73
CA ASP A 103 0.08 7.37 -13.70
C ASP A 103 0.19 6.29 -12.62
N GLU A 104 1.40 6.02 -12.18
CA GLU A 104 1.60 5.13 -11.03
C GLU A 104 1.20 5.85 -9.75
N ILE A 105 0.38 5.16 -8.93
CA ILE A 105 -0.05 5.67 -7.64
C ILE A 105 0.94 5.18 -6.59
N THR A 106 1.57 6.12 -5.88
CA THR A 106 2.63 5.85 -4.92
C THR A 106 2.35 6.51 -3.57
N ILE A 107 2.95 5.95 -2.54
CA ILE A 107 2.87 6.45 -1.17
C ILE A 107 4.26 6.60 -0.60
N ASP A 108 4.42 7.37 0.47
CA ASP A 108 5.65 7.38 1.25
C ASP A 108 5.50 6.39 2.41
N TYR A 109 6.25 5.29 2.39
CA TYR A 109 6.18 4.26 3.41
C TYR A 109 6.53 4.78 4.80
N LYS A 110 7.26 5.86 4.90
CA LYS A 110 7.61 6.47 6.19
C LYS A 110 6.38 6.95 6.97
N ASP A 111 5.27 7.22 6.25
CA ASP A 111 4.03 7.66 6.86
C ASP A 111 3.27 6.53 7.54
N PHE A 112 3.66 5.26 7.34
CA PHE A 112 2.87 4.10 7.75
C PHE A 112 3.42 3.38 8.98
N ASP A 113 4.65 2.89 8.92
CA ASP A 113 5.23 2.21 10.07
C ASP A 113 6.76 2.17 9.99
N ASP A 114 7.41 2.04 11.14
CA ASP A 114 8.87 2.04 11.24
C ASP A 114 9.50 0.74 10.74
N SER A 115 8.76 -0.37 10.74
CA SER A 115 9.27 -1.65 10.25
C SER A 115 9.51 -1.61 8.74
N ILE A 116 8.66 -0.90 8.02
CA ILE A 116 8.81 -0.72 6.57
C ILE A 116 10.02 0.17 6.26
N LYS A 117 10.30 1.15 7.10
CA LYS A 117 11.46 2.05 6.91
C LYS A 117 12.77 1.29 6.83
N SER A 118 12.89 0.18 7.54
CA SER A 118 14.14 -0.60 7.53
C SER A 118 14.43 -1.21 6.15
N TRP A 119 13.42 -1.40 5.32
CA TRP A 119 13.59 -1.94 3.97
C TRP A 119 14.04 -0.89 2.96
N LEU A 120 13.88 0.38 3.30
CA LEU A 120 14.24 1.50 2.43
C LEU A 120 15.69 1.92 2.59
N THR A 121 16.36 1.38 3.57
CA THR A 121 17.78 1.63 3.84
C THR A 121 18.66 0.43 3.43
#